data_56c2a1d2d0e0355fbaf87693ea5f60ac
#
_entry.id   56c2a1d2d0e0355fbaf87693ea5f60ac
#
_cell.length_a   1.000
_cell.length_b   1.000
_cell.length_c   1.000
_cell.angle_alpha   90.00
_cell.angle_beta   90.00
_cell.angle_gamma   90.00
#
_symmetry.space_group_name_H-M   'P 1'
#
loop_
_entity.id
_entity.type
_entity.pdbx_description
1 polymer ?
#
loop_
_entity_poly.entity_id
_entity_poly.type
_entity_poly.pdbx_seq_one_letter_code
_entity_poly.pdbx_strand_id
1 'polypeptide(L)'
;MEEKKDYTATQEQLARFAKALGHPARIAILHFLARQETCYFGDIHEELPIAKATVSQHLKELKDAGLIQGEVETPKVKYCINRENWKLASGLFQEFFGQCVEKTKKCCKL
;
A
#
# COMPACT_ATOMS: atom_id res chain seq x y z
N MET A 1 22.35 12.54 7.10
CA MET A 1 23.10 11.77 6.16
C MET A 1 22.56 11.93 4.76
N GLU A 2 23.43 12.12 3.83
CA GLU A 2 23.00 12.34 2.48
C GLU A 2 23.13 11.12 1.66
N GLU A 3 22.11 10.83 0.90
CA GLU A 3 22.13 9.72 -0.02
C GLU A 3 22.24 10.23 -1.41
N LYS A 4 23.01 9.54 -2.19
CA LYS A 4 23.06 9.86 -3.59
C LYS A 4 21.76 9.46 -4.24
N LYS A 5 21.37 10.26 -5.20
CA LYS A 5 20.11 10.02 -5.86
C LYS A 5 20.32 9.33 -7.16
N ASP A 6 20.85 8.13 -7.09
CA ASP A 6 21.05 7.37 -8.31
C ASP A 6 20.25 6.08 -8.29
N TYR A 7 19.12 6.12 -7.62
CA TYR A 7 18.19 5.00 -7.68
C TYR A 7 17.37 5.07 -8.95
N THR A 8 16.97 3.92 -9.46
CA THR A 8 16.11 3.91 -10.64
C THR A 8 14.70 4.30 -10.24
N ALA A 9 13.91 4.71 -11.25
CA ALA A 9 12.51 5.04 -10.99
C ALA A 9 11.75 3.85 -10.43
N THR A 10 12.07 2.66 -10.93
CA THR A 10 11.42 1.45 -10.43
C THR A 10 11.75 1.20 -8.97
N GLN A 11 13.02 1.38 -8.61
CA GLN A 11 13.40 1.19 -7.21
C GLN A 11 12.69 2.17 -6.31
N GLU A 12 12.58 3.42 -6.73
CA GLU A 12 11.91 4.42 -5.92
C GLU A 12 10.42 4.12 -5.78
N GLN A 13 9.78 3.70 -6.86
CA GLN A 13 8.37 3.39 -6.82
C GLN A 13 8.09 2.18 -5.94
N LEU A 14 8.91 1.15 -6.07
CA LEU A 14 8.76 -0.05 -5.26
C LEU A 14 8.91 0.30 -3.78
N ALA A 15 9.92 1.10 -3.46
CA ALA A 15 10.15 1.50 -2.08
C ALA A 15 9.00 2.34 -1.55
N ARG A 16 8.42 3.18 -2.38
CA ARG A 16 7.29 4.01 -1.96
C ARG A 16 6.08 3.15 -1.59
N PHE A 17 5.78 2.16 -2.44
CA PHE A 17 4.68 1.24 -2.12
C PHE A 17 5.00 0.44 -0.86
N ALA A 18 6.23 -0.05 -0.75
CA ALA A 18 6.61 -0.87 0.41
C ALA A 18 6.47 -0.08 1.71
N LYS A 19 6.85 1.20 1.68
CA LYS A 19 6.74 2.02 2.87
C LYS A 19 5.28 2.16 3.29
N ALA A 20 4.40 2.35 2.34
CA ALA A 20 2.99 2.48 2.66
C ALA A 20 2.41 1.19 3.21
N LEU A 21 2.96 0.05 2.80
CA LEU A 21 2.49 -1.25 3.28
C LEU A 21 3.10 -1.64 4.62
N GLY A 22 4.02 -0.87 5.14
CA GLY A 22 4.84 -1.29 6.27
C GLY A 22 4.22 -1.09 7.64
N HIS A 23 2.92 -1.31 7.77
CA HIS A 23 2.25 -1.19 9.06
C HIS A 23 1.03 -2.10 9.07
N PRO A 24 0.86 -2.91 10.12
CA PRO A 24 -0.28 -3.85 10.14
C PRO A 24 -1.63 -3.18 9.97
N ALA A 25 -1.80 -1.99 10.54
CA ALA A 25 -3.08 -1.30 10.40
C ALA A 25 -3.35 -0.96 8.94
N ARG A 26 -2.32 -0.58 8.19
CA ARG A 26 -2.52 -0.25 6.79
C ARG A 26 -2.82 -1.48 5.95
N ILE A 27 -2.19 -2.61 6.29
CA ILE A 27 -2.55 -3.86 5.62
C ILE A 27 -4.01 -4.21 5.91
N ALA A 28 -4.45 -4.04 7.16
CA ALA A 28 -5.83 -4.34 7.50
C ALA A 28 -6.81 -3.45 6.75
N ILE A 29 -6.49 -2.18 6.59
CA ILE A 29 -7.33 -1.27 5.83
C ILE A 29 -7.42 -1.72 4.38
N LEU A 30 -6.29 -2.09 3.79
CA LEU A 30 -6.29 -2.51 2.39
C LEU A 30 -7.05 -3.82 2.21
N HIS A 31 -6.90 -4.77 3.13
CA HIS A 31 -7.69 -5.99 3.09
C HIS A 31 -9.18 -5.68 3.11
N PHE A 32 -9.57 -4.78 4.00
CA PHE A 32 -10.97 -4.42 4.12
C PHE A 32 -11.48 -3.78 2.82
N LEU A 33 -10.73 -2.83 2.28
CA LEU A 33 -11.16 -2.15 1.07
C LEU A 33 -11.17 -3.07 -0.15
N ALA A 34 -10.24 -4.01 -0.21
CA ALA A 34 -10.16 -4.93 -1.34
C ALA A 34 -11.36 -5.88 -1.39
N ARG A 35 -12.01 -6.10 -0.26
CA ARG A 35 -13.19 -6.97 -0.22
C ARG A 35 -14.48 -6.26 -0.61
N GLN A 36 -14.44 -4.93 -0.72
CA GLN A 36 -15.62 -4.18 -1.08
C GLN A 36 -15.84 -4.28 -2.57
N GLU A 37 -17.10 -4.49 -2.97
CA GLU A 37 -17.41 -4.55 -4.39
C GLU A 37 -17.39 -3.17 -5.01
N THR A 38 -17.63 -2.16 -4.21
CA THR A 38 -17.57 -0.78 -4.65
C THR A 38 -16.74 -0.01 -3.64
N CYS A 39 -16.62 1.28 -3.86
CA CYS A 39 -15.90 2.11 -2.91
C CYS A 39 -16.61 2.11 -1.57
N TYR A 40 -15.86 2.22 -0.52
CA TYR A 40 -16.40 2.21 0.82
C TYR A 40 -16.78 3.62 1.26
N PHE A 41 -17.97 3.74 1.81
CA PHE A 41 -18.43 4.95 2.46
C PHE A 41 -18.54 4.66 3.94
N GLY A 42 -18.00 5.55 4.75
CA GLY A 42 -18.22 5.45 6.17
C GLY A 42 -16.95 5.62 6.96
N ASP A 43 -16.98 5.08 8.16
CA ASP A 43 -15.94 5.31 9.14
C ASP A 43 -15.18 4.01 9.34
N ILE A 44 -13.96 3.97 8.83
CA ILE A 44 -13.17 2.73 8.87
C ILE A 44 -12.90 2.30 10.30
N HIS A 45 -12.77 3.25 11.23
CA HIS A 45 -12.49 2.88 12.61
C HIS A 45 -13.65 2.11 13.24
N GLU A 46 -14.85 2.20 12.69
CA GLU A 46 -15.96 1.42 13.19
C GLU A 46 -15.93 -0.02 12.69
N GLU A 47 -15.19 -0.25 11.61
CA GLU A 47 -15.13 -1.58 11.02
C GLU A 47 -13.89 -2.36 11.42
N LEU A 48 -12.85 -1.67 11.84
CA LEU A 48 -11.58 -2.29 12.12
C LEU A 48 -11.08 -1.87 13.50
N PRO A 49 -10.29 -2.73 14.13
CA PRO A 49 -9.76 -2.42 15.47
C PRO A 49 -8.57 -1.47 15.39
N ILE A 50 -8.80 -0.28 14.85
CA ILE A 50 -7.78 0.73 14.70
C ILE A 50 -8.28 1.98 15.38
N ALA A 51 -7.42 2.61 16.17
CA ALA A 51 -7.80 3.81 16.91
C ALA A 51 -8.20 4.90 15.92
N LYS A 52 -9.29 5.58 16.22
CA LYS A 52 -9.80 6.62 15.35
C LYS A 52 -8.76 7.69 15.09
N ALA A 53 -7.96 8.00 16.09
CA ALA A 53 -6.97 9.07 15.97
C ALA A 53 -5.90 8.76 14.92
N THR A 54 -5.65 7.48 14.63
CA THR A 54 -4.61 7.11 13.68
C THR A 54 -5.15 6.72 12.32
N VAL A 55 -6.46 6.52 12.20
CA VAL A 55 -7.02 6.11 10.91
C VAL A 55 -6.72 7.13 9.83
N SER A 56 -6.89 8.41 10.15
CA SER A 56 -6.67 9.46 9.15
C SER A 56 -5.25 9.45 8.63
N GLN A 57 -4.28 9.23 9.52
CA GLN A 57 -2.89 9.21 9.10
C GLN A 57 -2.59 8.03 8.21
N HIS A 58 -3.15 6.87 8.55
CA HIS A 58 -2.93 5.68 7.72
C HIS A 58 -3.57 5.85 6.35
N LEU A 59 -4.77 6.41 6.31
CA LEU A 59 -5.43 6.63 5.03
C LEU A 59 -4.66 7.63 4.18
N LYS A 60 -4.14 8.68 4.82
CA LYS A 60 -3.36 9.66 4.09
C LYS A 60 -2.12 9.04 3.50
N GLU A 61 -1.43 8.21 4.26
CA GLU A 61 -0.20 7.58 3.77
C GLU A 61 -0.52 6.67 2.58
N LEU A 62 -1.59 5.89 2.67
CA LEU A 62 -1.98 5.01 1.57
C LEU A 62 -2.39 5.79 0.34
N LYS A 63 -3.08 6.90 0.54
CA LYS A 63 -3.51 7.73 -0.57
C LYS A 63 -2.31 8.42 -1.22
N ASP A 64 -1.40 8.95 -0.41
CA ASP A 64 -0.22 9.63 -0.93
C ASP A 64 0.64 8.68 -1.75
N ALA A 65 0.68 7.41 -1.35
CA ALA A 65 1.44 6.41 -2.09
C ALA A 65 0.70 5.95 -3.36
N GLY A 66 -0.57 6.30 -3.49
CA GLY A 66 -1.34 5.94 -4.67
C GLY A 66 -2.04 4.60 -4.59
N LEU A 67 -2.02 3.94 -3.44
CA LEU A 67 -2.66 2.62 -3.34
C LEU A 67 -4.17 2.71 -3.19
N ILE A 68 -4.66 3.82 -2.64
CA ILE A 68 -6.08 4.07 -2.56
C ILE A 68 -6.35 5.45 -3.13
N GLN A 69 -7.59 5.66 -3.49
CA GLN A 69 -8.06 6.97 -3.90
C GLN A 69 -9.34 7.26 -3.16
N GLY A 70 -9.60 8.53 -2.93
CA GLY A 70 -10.77 8.86 -2.17
C GLY A 70 -10.98 10.32 -2.04
N GLU A 71 -12.15 10.65 -1.56
CA GLU A 71 -12.56 12.03 -1.36
C GLU A 71 -13.16 12.15 0.01
N VAL A 72 -12.90 13.28 0.63
CA VAL A 72 -13.53 13.60 1.89
C VAL A 72 -14.61 14.61 1.60
N GLU A 73 -15.85 14.17 1.70
CA GLU A 73 -16.98 15.09 1.57
C GLU A 73 -17.70 15.07 2.91
N THR A 74 -17.78 16.21 3.51
CA THR A 74 -18.44 16.30 4.79
C THR A 74 -19.91 16.01 4.61
N PRO A 75 -20.50 15.12 5.40
CA PRO A 75 -19.87 14.40 6.52
C PRO A 75 -19.35 13.00 6.15
N LYS A 76 -19.22 12.68 4.88
CA LYS A 76 -18.89 11.33 4.48
C LYS A 76 -17.53 11.25 3.84
N VAL A 77 -16.91 10.09 3.98
CA VAL A 77 -15.63 9.79 3.40
C VAL A 77 -15.81 8.61 2.46
N LYS A 78 -15.21 8.69 1.28
CA LYS A 78 -15.32 7.65 0.28
C LYS A 78 -13.93 7.20 -0.11
N TYR A 79 -13.64 5.91 0.03
CA TYR A 79 -12.33 5.36 -0.31
C TYR A 79 -12.47 4.12 -1.16
N CYS A 80 -11.56 3.99 -2.12
CA CYS A 80 -11.50 2.84 -3.02
C CYS A 80 -10.06 2.44 -3.22
N ILE A 81 -9.83 1.17 -3.54
CA ILE A 81 -8.54 0.73 -4.03
C ILE A 81 -8.29 1.41 -5.37
N ASN A 82 -7.07 1.91 -5.57
CA ASN A 82 -6.66 2.41 -6.88
C ASN A 82 -6.21 1.22 -7.70
N ARG A 83 -7.07 0.74 -8.56
CA ARG A 83 -6.85 -0.54 -9.24
C ARG A 83 -5.64 -0.51 -10.17
N GLU A 84 -5.40 0.61 -10.82
CA GLU A 84 -4.25 0.73 -11.70
C GLU A 84 -2.95 0.60 -10.92
N ASN A 85 -2.86 1.34 -9.83
CA ASN A 85 -1.64 1.29 -9.03
C ASN A 85 -1.53 -0.01 -8.26
N TRP A 86 -2.65 -0.62 -7.92
CA TRP A 86 -2.64 -1.93 -7.30
C TRP A 86 -2.00 -2.95 -8.23
N LYS A 87 -2.37 -2.91 -9.51
CA LYS A 87 -1.78 -3.77 -10.51
C LYS A 87 -0.30 -3.51 -10.69
N LEU A 88 0.05 -2.23 -10.73
CA LEU A 88 1.44 -1.85 -10.88
C LEU A 88 2.27 -2.36 -9.70
N ALA A 89 1.78 -2.17 -8.48
CA ALA A 89 2.49 -2.63 -7.30
C ALA A 89 2.64 -4.16 -7.32
N SER A 90 1.58 -4.86 -7.67
CA SER A 90 1.62 -6.31 -7.74
C SER A 90 2.71 -6.78 -8.69
N GLY A 91 2.79 -6.17 -9.87
CA GLY A 91 3.82 -6.56 -10.82
C GLY A 91 5.22 -6.25 -10.35
N LEU A 92 5.39 -5.09 -9.73
CA LEU A 92 6.71 -4.71 -9.24
C LEU A 92 7.19 -5.65 -8.15
N PHE A 93 6.32 -6.01 -7.22
CA PHE A 93 6.70 -6.91 -6.14
C PHE A 93 6.95 -8.32 -6.66
N GLN A 94 6.14 -8.79 -7.59
CA GLN A 94 6.34 -10.12 -8.15
C GLN A 94 7.68 -10.22 -8.85
N GLU A 95 8.02 -9.24 -9.63
CA GLU A 95 9.30 -9.25 -10.32
C GLU A 95 10.45 -9.18 -9.35
N PHE A 96 10.32 -8.32 -8.35
CA PHE A 96 11.37 -8.14 -7.37
C PHE A 96 11.65 -9.44 -6.61
N PHE A 97 10.60 -10.07 -6.11
CA PHE A 97 10.79 -11.29 -5.34
C PHE A 97 11.14 -12.48 -6.23
N GLY A 98 10.64 -12.47 -7.44
CA GLY A 98 10.91 -13.57 -8.35
C GLY A 98 12.36 -13.67 -8.76
N GLN A 99 13.01 -12.53 -8.94
CA GLN A 99 14.41 -12.54 -9.35
C GLN A 99 15.29 -13.29 -8.36
N CYS A 100 15.05 -13.02 -7.09
CA CYS A 100 15.87 -13.64 -6.07
C CYS A 100 15.69 -15.15 -6.07
N VAL A 101 14.46 -15.61 -6.18
CA VAL A 101 14.20 -17.04 -6.13
C VAL A 101 14.86 -17.77 -7.28
N GLU A 102 14.81 -17.21 -8.47
CA GLU A 102 15.32 -17.92 -9.63
C GLU A 102 16.83 -17.96 -9.68
N LYS A 103 17.48 -16.91 -9.18
CA LYS A 103 18.91 -16.80 -9.39
C LYS A 103 19.75 -17.31 -8.27
N THR A 104 19.19 -17.47 -7.09
CA THR A 104 20.00 -17.80 -5.93
C THR A 104 19.64 -19.13 -5.31
N LYS A 105 18.79 -19.91 -5.93
CA LYS A 105 18.34 -21.14 -5.29
C LYS A 105 19.49 -22.12 -5.03
N LYS A 106 20.59 -21.96 -5.72
CA LYS A 106 21.74 -22.83 -5.49
C LYS A 106 22.76 -22.23 -4.57
N CYS A 107 22.62 -20.98 -4.24
CA CYS A 107 23.64 -20.29 -3.47
C CYS A 107 23.35 -20.27 -2.00
N CYS A 108 22.11 -20.31 -1.61
CA CYS A 108 21.76 -20.12 -0.22
C CYS A 108 21.47 -21.45 0.42
N LYS A 109 22.53 -22.08 0.83
CA LYS A 109 22.37 -23.31 1.60
C LYS A 109 22.50 -22.97 3.04
N LEU A 110 21.48 -23.22 3.77
CA LEU A 110 21.51 -22.95 5.20
C LEU A 110 21.48 -24.22 5.98
#